data_a3c954ecc1f228dcd1c5635c6fc8f58b
#
_entry.id   a3c954ecc1f228dcd1c5635c6fc8f58b
#
_cell.length_a   1.000
_cell.length_b   1.000
_cell.length_c   1.000
_cell.angle_alpha   90.00
_cell.angle_beta   90.00
_cell.angle_gamma   90.00
#
_symmetry.space_group_name_H-M   'P 1'
#
loop_
_entity.id
_entity.type
_entity.pdbx_description
1 polymer ?
#
loop_
_entity_poly.entity_id
_entity_poly.type
_entity_poly.pdbx_seq_one_letter_code
_entity_poly.pdbx_strand_id
1 'polypeptide(L)'
;MQVMHPVCCGIDVHQKSIVCCILDGPLTSNEPKKYQTSFGTTTKELKAALDWILEHQVTHVFFESTGQYWIPLFNIFSDSDLELVLANPQHIKNVPGRKTDVKDAEWIAQLGRCGLINQSYIPSQEVLQLRYLTRYRLSVKQRLTQIKNHIHVILQRANIKITSYLSDIFSKTGQALLTLFIDGEVINEDNVESCIHGRIKASTKQLIEAMEGKLSTVDRFLIKECMEEYKLQKKISDELNKEINEYILEHFPEE
;
A
#
# COMPACT_ATOMS: atom_id res chain seq x y z
N MET A 1 15.48 -31.65 -16.83
CA MET A 1 14.99 -30.32 -17.27
C MET A 1 16.03 -29.74 -18.21
N GLN A 2 15.59 -29.03 -19.24
CA GLN A 2 16.54 -28.35 -20.15
C GLN A 2 17.12 -27.13 -19.42
N VAL A 3 18.43 -26.97 -19.42
CA VAL A 3 19.12 -25.82 -18.82
C VAL A 3 19.18 -24.70 -19.85
N MET A 4 18.79 -23.49 -19.46
CA MET A 4 18.77 -22.30 -20.32
C MET A 4 19.89 -21.30 -20.00
N HIS A 5 20.31 -21.21 -18.75
CA HIS A 5 21.31 -20.26 -18.29
C HIS A 5 22.51 -21.00 -17.68
N PRO A 6 23.74 -20.87 -18.27
CA PRO A 6 24.91 -21.57 -17.76
C PRO A 6 25.36 -21.06 -16.40
N VAL A 7 25.31 -19.73 -16.19
CA VAL A 7 25.65 -19.07 -14.94
C VAL A 7 24.50 -18.12 -14.55
N CYS A 8 23.88 -18.38 -13.41
CA CYS A 8 22.78 -17.54 -12.91
C CYS A 8 22.78 -17.47 -11.39
N CYS A 9 22.12 -16.46 -10.85
CA CYS A 9 21.97 -16.25 -9.41
C CYS A 9 20.50 -16.23 -9.00
N GLY A 10 20.15 -16.98 -7.96
CA GLY A 10 18.87 -16.85 -7.24
C GLY A 10 19.08 -16.08 -5.95
N ILE A 11 18.20 -15.15 -5.64
CA ILE A 11 18.28 -14.34 -4.42
C ILE A 11 16.98 -14.49 -3.64
N ASP A 12 17.11 -14.92 -2.38
CA ASP A 12 16.05 -14.87 -1.39
C ASP A 12 16.17 -13.58 -0.59
N VAL A 13 15.14 -12.74 -0.64
CA VAL A 13 15.17 -11.36 -0.13
C VAL A 13 14.36 -11.24 1.14
N HIS A 14 15.03 -10.81 2.23
CA HIS A 14 14.42 -10.50 3.51
C HIS A 14 14.66 -9.04 3.92
N GLN A 15 14.00 -8.59 4.98
CA GLN A 15 14.14 -7.22 5.49
C GLN A 15 15.58 -6.85 5.88
N LYS A 16 16.33 -7.76 6.50
CA LYS A 16 17.65 -7.48 7.07
C LYS A 16 18.81 -8.13 6.32
N SER A 17 18.50 -9.07 5.44
CA SER A 17 19.53 -9.82 4.70
C SER A 17 18.99 -10.33 3.38
N ILE A 18 19.89 -10.58 2.46
CA ILE A 18 19.65 -11.34 1.24
C ILE A 18 20.55 -12.57 1.26
N VAL A 19 20.05 -13.67 0.71
CA VAL A 19 20.82 -14.89 0.48
C VAL A 19 20.97 -15.06 -1.01
N CYS A 20 22.21 -15.07 -1.51
CA CYS A 20 22.52 -15.25 -2.91
C CYS A 20 23.04 -16.67 -3.15
N CYS A 21 22.52 -17.34 -4.17
CA CYS A 21 22.97 -18.66 -4.61
C CYS A 21 23.28 -18.60 -6.10
N ILE A 22 24.55 -18.76 -6.47
CA ILE A 22 25.01 -18.85 -7.86
C ILE A 22 25.11 -20.33 -8.24
N LEU A 23 24.56 -20.65 -9.41
CA LEU A 23 24.71 -21.94 -10.08
C LEU A 23 25.52 -21.72 -11.36
N ASP A 24 26.69 -22.36 -11.43
CA ASP A 24 27.65 -22.27 -12.54
C ASP A 24 27.92 -23.65 -13.13
N GLY A 25 27.61 -23.84 -14.38
CA GLY A 25 27.85 -25.09 -15.08
C GLY A 25 27.30 -25.10 -16.51
N PRO A 26 27.85 -25.97 -17.38
CA PRO A 26 27.43 -26.01 -18.77
C PRO A 26 25.94 -26.38 -18.92
N LEU A 27 25.36 -26.00 -20.07
CA LEU A 27 23.96 -26.27 -20.41
C LEU A 27 23.61 -27.76 -20.44
N THR A 28 24.64 -28.61 -20.61
CA THR A 28 24.53 -30.09 -20.68
C THR A 28 24.53 -30.77 -19.31
N SER A 29 24.86 -30.05 -18.22
CA SER A 29 24.98 -30.61 -16.88
C SER A 29 23.82 -30.19 -15.98
N ASN A 30 23.26 -31.16 -15.29
CA ASN A 30 22.27 -30.93 -14.20
C ASN A 30 22.93 -30.75 -12.84
N GLU A 31 24.25 -30.84 -12.73
CA GLU A 31 25.04 -30.69 -11.50
C GLU A 31 25.99 -29.50 -11.63
N PRO A 32 25.47 -28.24 -11.50
CA PRO A 32 26.30 -27.05 -11.53
C PRO A 32 27.13 -26.93 -10.25
N LYS A 33 28.25 -26.22 -10.32
CA LYS A 33 28.93 -25.72 -9.12
C LYS A 33 28.02 -24.73 -8.42
N LYS A 34 28.03 -24.79 -7.10
CA LYS A 34 27.19 -23.93 -6.27
C LYS A 34 28.07 -23.04 -5.40
N TYR A 35 27.79 -21.73 -5.47
CA TYR A 35 28.36 -20.72 -4.57
C TYR A 35 27.20 -20.06 -3.83
N GLN A 36 27.29 -19.97 -2.51
CA GLN A 36 26.23 -19.38 -1.69
C GLN A 36 26.83 -18.49 -0.61
N THR A 37 26.28 -17.29 -0.47
CA THR A 37 26.66 -16.33 0.57
C THR A 37 25.47 -15.47 0.96
N SER A 38 25.61 -14.69 2.03
CA SER A 38 24.58 -13.78 2.52
C SER A 38 25.16 -12.39 2.70
N PHE A 39 24.36 -11.37 2.40
CA PHE A 39 24.69 -9.97 2.59
C PHE A 39 23.57 -9.29 3.38
N GLY A 40 23.88 -8.17 4.04
CA GLY A 40 22.85 -7.29 4.58
C GLY A 40 22.11 -6.50 3.50
N THR A 41 21.15 -5.69 3.91
CA THR A 41 20.30 -4.89 3.00
C THR A 41 20.67 -3.40 3.00
N THR A 42 21.80 -3.02 3.60
CA THR A 42 22.31 -1.66 3.46
C THR A 42 22.82 -1.43 2.03
N THR A 43 22.80 -0.19 1.55
CA THR A 43 23.29 0.15 0.22
C THR A 43 24.72 -0.36 -0.03
N LYS A 44 25.59 -0.28 1.00
CA LYS A 44 26.98 -0.76 0.92
C LYS A 44 27.02 -2.28 0.69
N GLU A 45 26.22 -3.03 1.44
CA GLU A 45 26.22 -4.50 1.35
C GLU A 45 25.51 -5.01 0.09
N LEU A 46 24.46 -4.31 -0.38
CA LEU A 46 23.85 -4.63 -1.68
C LEU A 46 24.82 -4.37 -2.85
N LYS A 47 25.64 -3.31 -2.78
CA LYS A 47 26.71 -3.10 -3.75
C LYS A 47 27.77 -4.20 -3.68
N ALA A 48 28.19 -4.62 -2.49
CA ALA A 48 29.11 -5.75 -2.33
C ALA A 48 28.50 -7.07 -2.85
N ALA A 49 27.20 -7.27 -2.72
CA ALA A 49 26.51 -8.39 -3.32
C ALA A 49 26.54 -8.33 -4.85
N LEU A 50 26.32 -7.15 -5.43
CA LEU A 50 26.41 -6.93 -6.88
C LEU A 50 27.83 -7.24 -7.38
N ASP A 51 28.86 -6.70 -6.73
CA ASP A 51 30.27 -6.93 -7.09
C ASP A 51 30.58 -8.44 -7.07
N TRP A 52 30.16 -9.14 -5.99
CA TRP A 52 30.35 -10.59 -5.89
C TRP A 52 29.64 -11.37 -7.00
N ILE A 53 28.44 -10.96 -7.41
CA ILE A 53 27.68 -11.59 -8.50
C ILE A 53 28.40 -11.37 -9.85
N LEU A 54 28.91 -10.15 -10.10
CA LEU A 54 29.62 -9.80 -11.32
C LEU A 54 30.98 -10.54 -11.42
N GLU A 55 31.70 -10.71 -10.32
CA GLU A 55 32.96 -11.49 -10.27
C GLU A 55 32.76 -12.95 -10.73
N HIS A 56 31.56 -13.51 -10.50
CA HIS A 56 31.20 -14.85 -10.94
C HIS A 56 30.64 -14.91 -12.38
N GLN A 57 30.68 -13.80 -13.12
CA GLN A 57 30.21 -13.73 -14.51
C GLN A 57 28.73 -14.14 -14.68
N VAL A 58 27.92 -13.86 -13.67
CA VAL A 58 26.46 -14.06 -13.72
C VAL A 58 25.86 -13.14 -14.77
N THR A 59 24.94 -13.67 -15.56
CA THR A 59 24.20 -12.90 -16.56
C THR A 59 22.75 -12.63 -16.16
N HIS A 60 22.14 -13.54 -15.40
CA HIS A 60 20.73 -13.47 -14.99
C HIS A 60 20.61 -13.59 -13.48
N VAL A 61 19.84 -12.68 -12.89
CA VAL A 61 19.54 -12.68 -11.45
C VAL A 61 18.05 -12.84 -11.24
N PHE A 62 17.67 -13.87 -10.51
CA PHE A 62 16.29 -14.21 -10.19
C PHE A 62 15.99 -13.93 -8.72
N PHE A 63 14.91 -13.22 -8.44
CA PHE A 63 14.48 -12.92 -7.07
C PHE A 63 12.95 -12.81 -6.98
N GLU A 64 12.40 -13.04 -5.80
CA GLU A 64 10.94 -12.99 -5.64
C GLU A 64 10.44 -11.63 -5.14
N SER A 65 9.19 -11.29 -5.51
CA SER A 65 8.54 -10.02 -5.15
C SER A 65 7.91 -10.05 -3.75
N THR A 66 8.69 -10.45 -2.72
CA THR A 66 8.21 -10.46 -1.34
C THR A 66 8.11 -9.04 -0.77
N GLY A 67 6.90 -8.57 -0.57
CA GLY A 67 6.62 -7.23 -0.05
C GLY A 67 7.25 -6.11 -0.87
N GLN A 68 8.05 -5.26 -0.23
CA GLN A 68 8.81 -4.16 -0.86
C GLN A 68 10.34 -4.34 -0.73
N TYR A 69 10.79 -5.45 -0.14
CA TYR A 69 12.21 -5.64 0.18
C TYR A 69 13.09 -5.83 -1.06
N TRP A 70 12.53 -6.27 -2.18
CA TRP A 70 13.22 -6.43 -3.45
C TRP A 70 13.56 -5.09 -4.15
N ILE A 71 12.82 -4.01 -3.84
CA ILE A 71 12.95 -2.71 -4.53
C ILE A 71 14.35 -2.09 -4.37
N PRO A 72 14.94 -2.00 -3.15
CA PRO A 72 16.30 -1.48 -2.99
C PRO A 72 17.35 -2.29 -3.75
N LEU A 73 17.21 -3.62 -3.77
CA LEU A 73 18.08 -4.51 -4.54
C LEU A 73 17.94 -4.23 -6.04
N PHE A 74 16.71 -4.20 -6.55
CA PHE A 74 16.44 -3.90 -7.95
C PHE A 74 17.03 -2.55 -8.37
N ASN A 75 16.82 -1.50 -7.59
CA ASN A 75 17.33 -0.17 -7.90
C ASN A 75 18.87 -0.09 -7.97
N ILE A 76 19.57 -0.89 -7.16
CA ILE A 76 21.04 -0.93 -7.19
C ILE A 76 21.55 -1.80 -8.35
N PHE A 77 20.87 -2.91 -8.64
CA PHE A 77 21.30 -3.86 -9.66
C PHE A 77 20.92 -3.42 -11.07
N SER A 78 19.88 -2.62 -11.23
CA SER A 78 19.41 -2.12 -12.54
C SER A 78 20.41 -1.21 -13.26
N ASP A 79 21.41 -0.67 -12.55
CA ASP A 79 22.49 0.11 -13.14
C ASP A 79 23.59 -0.76 -13.78
N SER A 80 23.47 -2.09 -13.72
CA SER A 80 24.41 -3.06 -14.30
C SER A 80 23.84 -3.73 -15.55
N ASP A 81 24.69 -4.46 -16.27
CA ASP A 81 24.30 -5.24 -17.46
C ASP A 81 23.60 -6.58 -17.11
N LEU A 82 23.20 -6.79 -15.85
CA LEU A 82 22.51 -8.00 -15.42
C LEU A 82 21.06 -8.02 -15.90
N GLU A 83 20.62 -9.16 -16.39
CA GLU A 83 19.21 -9.40 -16.63
C GLU A 83 18.50 -9.74 -15.31
N LEU A 84 17.65 -8.82 -14.84
CA LEU A 84 16.95 -8.93 -13.57
C LEU A 84 15.55 -9.50 -13.78
N VAL A 85 15.28 -10.66 -13.21
CA VAL A 85 14.00 -11.36 -13.33
C VAL A 85 13.30 -11.42 -11.99
N LEU A 86 12.26 -10.59 -11.86
CA LEU A 86 11.38 -10.60 -10.70
C LEU A 86 10.33 -11.69 -10.85
N ALA A 87 10.24 -12.60 -9.90
CA ALA A 87 9.33 -13.72 -9.91
C ALA A 87 8.15 -13.52 -8.95
N ASN A 88 6.98 -14.08 -9.30
CA ASN A 88 5.84 -14.13 -8.39
C ASN A 88 6.06 -15.24 -7.34
N PRO A 89 6.00 -14.92 -6.02
CA PRO A 89 6.18 -15.91 -4.96
C PRO A 89 5.23 -17.10 -5.03
N GLN A 90 3.97 -16.87 -5.43
CA GLN A 90 2.99 -17.95 -5.58
C GLN A 90 3.36 -18.90 -6.72
N HIS A 91 3.93 -18.38 -7.81
CA HIS A 91 4.40 -19.23 -8.90
C HIS A 91 5.56 -20.12 -8.45
N ILE A 92 6.56 -19.55 -7.77
CA ILE A 92 7.71 -20.31 -7.24
C ILE A 92 7.25 -21.43 -6.29
N LYS A 93 6.31 -21.15 -5.39
CA LYS A 93 5.77 -22.11 -4.42
C LYS A 93 4.98 -23.25 -5.07
N ASN A 94 4.34 -23.00 -6.19
CA ASN A 94 3.48 -23.96 -6.87
C ASN A 94 4.22 -24.86 -7.87
N VAL A 95 5.51 -24.62 -8.14
CA VAL A 95 6.30 -25.50 -9.03
C VAL A 95 6.57 -26.83 -8.33
N PRO A 96 6.14 -27.97 -8.91
CA PRO A 96 6.35 -29.29 -8.33
C PRO A 96 7.85 -29.65 -8.26
N GLY A 97 8.23 -30.43 -7.26
CA GLY A 97 9.59 -30.99 -7.18
C GLY A 97 10.53 -30.30 -6.20
N ARG A 98 10.05 -29.29 -5.44
CA ARG A 98 10.84 -28.71 -4.34
C ARG A 98 11.12 -29.79 -3.30
N LYS A 99 12.41 -30.07 -3.05
CA LYS A 99 12.84 -30.88 -1.90
C LYS A 99 12.82 -29.98 -0.65
N THR A 100 12.33 -30.49 0.46
CA THR A 100 12.20 -29.77 1.74
C THR A 100 13.53 -29.20 2.26
N ASP A 101 14.65 -29.77 1.83
CA ASP A 101 16.00 -29.43 2.30
C ASP A 101 16.71 -28.37 1.42
N VAL A 102 16.09 -27.95 0.32
CA VAL A 102 16.67 -26.94 -0.60
C VAL A 102 16.34 -25.55 -0.06
N LYS A 103 17.38 -24.72 0.15
CA LYS A 103 17.24 -23.33 0.57
C LYS A 103 16.54 -22.50 -0.50
N ASP A 104 15.78 -21.49 -0.11
CA ASP A 104 14.93 -20.72 -1.01
C ASP A 104 15.71 -20.04 -2.15
N ALA A 105 16.89 -19.48 -1.88
CA ALA A 105 17.75 -18.90 -2.90
C ALA A 105 18.24 -19.93 -3.93
N GLU A 106 18.60 -21.14 -3.48
CA GLU A 106 19.02 -22.23 -4.38
C GLU A 106 17.85 -22.70 -5.25
N TRP A 107 16.66 -22.80 -4.68
CA TRP A 107 15.47 -23.18 -5.44
C TRP A 107 15.13 -22.15 -6.52
N ILE A 108 15.19 -20.85 -6.18
CA ILE A 108 15.02 -19.76 -7.15
C ILE A 108 16.04 -19.87 -8.27
N ALA A 109 17.33 -20.10 -7.93
CA ALA A 109 18.40 -20.27 -8.91
C ALA A 109 18.16 -21.48 -9.83
N GLN A 110 17.72 -22.63 -9.27
CA GLN A 110 17.42 -23.85 -10.05
C GLN A 110 16.26 -23.61 -11.03
N LEU A 111 15.18 -22.97 -10.57
CA LEU A 111 14.05 -22.64 -11.43
C LEU A 111 14.43 -21.65 -12.53
N GLY A 112 15.18 -20.58 -12.18
CA GLY A 112 15.68 -19.61 -13.12
C GLY A 112 16.59 -20.24 -14.16
N ARG A 113 17.56 -21.07 -13.73
CA ARG A 113 18.46 -21.80 -14.60
C ARG A 113 17.77 -22.64 -15.66
N CYS A 114 16.61 -23.21 -15.31
CA CYS A 114 15.81 -24.04 -16.21
C CYS A 114 14.73 -23.25 -16.98
N GLY A 115 14.68 -21.92 -16.89
CA GLY A 115 13.67 -21.10 -17.56
C GLY A 115 12.25 -21.33 -17.06
N LEU A 116 12.08 -21.79 -15.82
CA LEU A 116 10.78 -22.10 -15.23
C LEU A 116 10.17 -20.92 -14.46
N ILE A 117 10.85 -19.77 -14.42
CA ILE A 117 10.35 -18.55 -13.77
C ILE A 117 9.65 -17.68 -14.80
N ASN A 118 8.35 -17.44 -14.59
CA ASN A 118 7.62 -16.43 -15.33
C ASN A 118 7.95 -15.05 -14.73
N GLN A 119 8.52 -14.19 -15.56
CA GLN A 119 8.87 -12.83 -15.16
C GLN A 119 7.62 -12.02 -14.82
N SER A 120 7.62 -11.38 -13.64
CA SER A 120 6.65 -10.36 -13.27
C SER A 120 6.99 -9.04 -13.94
N TYR A 121 5.97 -8.32 -14.39
CA TYR A 121 6.18 -6.97 -14.94
C TYR A 121 6.68 -6.02 -13.85
N ILE A 122 7.80 -5.37 -14.10
CA ILE A 122 8.34 -4.29 -13.27
C ILE A 122 7.98 -2.97 -13.96
N PRO A 123 7.11 -2.15 -13.36
CA PRO A 123 6.76 -0.85 -13.93
C PRO A 123 7.96 0.10 -13.94
N SER A 124 7.91 1.12 -14.80
CA SER A 124 8.89 2.22 -14.73
C SER A 124 8.85 2.94 -13.39
N GLN A 125 9.89 3.70 -13.06
CA GLN A 125 9.98 4.44 -11.79
C GLN A 125 8.82 5.43 -11.63
N GLU A 126 8.43 6.09 -12.71
CA GLU A 126 7.32 7.05 -12.74
C GLU A 126 5.99 6.36 -12.39
N VAL A 127 5.73 5.21 -13.00
CA VAL A 127 4.53 4.41 -12.70
C VAL A 127 4.55 3.86 -11.27
N LEU A 128 5.72 3.48 -10.74
CA LEU A 128 5.85 3.03 -9.35
C LEU A 128 5.54 4.17 -8.37
N GLN A 129 6.06 5.37 -8.59
CA GLN A 129 5.81 6.53 -7.75
C GLN A 129 4.33 6.93 -7.79
N LEU A 130 3.72 6.98 -8.98
CA LEU A 130 2.28 7.24 -9.13
C LEU A 130 1.45 6.17 -8.38
N ARG A 131 1.87 4.91 -8.41
CA ARG A 131 1.22 3.84 -7.64
C ARG A 131 1.31 4.05 -6.13
N TYR A 132 2.43 4.56 -5.59
CA TYR A 132 2.53 4.90 -4.18
C TYR A 132 1.57 6.02 -3.79
N LEU A 133 1.51 7.10 -4.55
CA LEU A 133 0.60 8.22 -4.32
C LEU A 133 -0.87 7.75 -4.35
N THR A 134 -1.25 7.02 -5.39
CA THR A 134 -2.65 6.56 -5.55
C THR A 134 -3.07 5.54 -4.49
N ARG A 135 -2.18 4.64 -4.06
CA ARG A 135 -2.45 3.69 -2.95
C ARG A 135 -2.58 4.42 -1.62
N TYR A 136 -1.72 5.40 -1.36
CA TYR A 136 -1.84 6.20 -0.16
C TYR A 136 -3.13 7.02 -0.15
N ARG A 137 -3.53 7.62 -1.28
CA ARG A 137 -4.84 8.27 -1.43
C ARG A 137 -6.00 7.31 -1.12
N LEU A 138 -5.93 6.08 -1.59
CA LEU A 138 -6.96 5.06 -1.28
C LEU A 138 -7.04 4.80 0.23
N SER A 139 -5.91 4.66 0.92
CA SER A 139 -5.89 4.46 2.38
C SER A 139 -6.48 5.65 3.14
N VAL A 140 -6.22 6.88 2.69
CA VAL A 140 -6.81 8.10 3.27
C VAL A 140 -8.34 8.12 3.08
N LYS A 141 -8.84 7.75 1.88
CA LYS A 141 -10.29 7.62 1.63
C LYS A 141 -10.95 6.56 2.54
N GLN A 142 -10.27 5.46 2.77
CA GLN A 142 -10.75 4.42 3.70
C GLN A 142 -10.84 4.94 5.15
N ARG A 143 -9.84 5.70 5.61
CA ARG A 143 -9.87 6.36 6.94
C ARG A 143 -11.03 7.35 7.05
N LEU A 144 -11.25 8.20 6.05
CA LEU A 144 -12.40 9.10 6.02
C LEU A 144 -13.72 8.34 6.17
N THR A 145 -13.88 7.19 5.52
CA THR A 145 -15.07 6.34 5.65
C THR A 145 -15.18 5.74 7.05
N GLN A 146 -14.07 5.27 7.63
CA GLN A 146 -14.04 4.74 9.00
C GLN A 146 -14.45 5.79 10.03
N ILE A 147 -13.97 7.04 9.90
CA ILE A 147 -14.36 8.14 10.77
C ILE A 147 -15.87 8.42 10.69
N LYS A 148 -16.41 8.49 9.47
CA LYS A 148 -17.86 8.65 9.26
C LYS A 148 -18.67 7.55 9.94
N ASN A 149 -18.25 6.30 9.77
CA ASN A 149 -18.92 5.16 10.38
C ASN A 149 -18.81 5.20 11.92
N HIS A 150 -17.69 5.65 12.47
CA HIS A 150 -17.52 5.79 13.92
C HIS A 150 -18.50 6.81 14.49
N ILE A 151 -18.58 8.00 13.90
CA ILE A 151 -19.59 9.01 14.33
C ILE A 151 -21.01 8.44 14.18
N HIS A 152 -21.31 7.74 13.07
CA HIS A 152 -22.62 7.13 12.89
C HIS A 152 -22.97 6.15 14.01
N VAL A 153 -22.04 5.30 14.44
CA VAL A 153 -22.23 4.35 15.56
C VAL A 153 -22.51 5.10 16.87
N ILE A 154 -21.77 6.19 17.15
CA ILE A 154 -22.00 7.01 18.36
C ILE A 154 -23.41 7.60 18.35
N LEU A 155 -23.82 8.21 17.24
CA LEU A 155 -25.14 8.81 17.09
C LEU A 155 -26.26 7.77 17.20
N GLN A 156 -26.11 6.59 16.58
CA GLN A 156 -27.09 5.51 16.68
C GLN A 156 -27.25 5.00 18.11
N ARG A 157 -26.15 4.85 18.84
CA ARG A 157 -26.16 4.44 20.26
C ARG A 157 -26.87 5.46 21.14
N ALA A 158 -26.75 6.75 20.82
CA ALA A 158 -27.41 7.85 21.50
C ALA A 158 -28.86 8.07 21.06
N ASN A 159 -29.39 7.24 20.17
CA ASN A 159 -30.69 7.40 19.50
C ASN A 159 -30.83 8.70 18.70
N ILE A 160 -29.75 9.22 18.13
CA ILE A 160 -29.74 10.41 17.28
C ILE A 160 -29.81 9.97 15.84
N LYS A 161 -30.81 10.41 15.08
CA LYS A 161 -31.15 9.91 13.74
C LYS A 161 -30.89 10.91 12.62
N ILE A 162 -30.08 11.96 12.84
CA ILE A 162 -29.79 13.00 11.84
C ILE A 162 -29.21 12.42 10.53
N THR A 163 -28.50 11.29 10.60
CA THR A 163 -27.96 10.61 9.41
C THR A 163 -29.02 10.02 8.49
N SER A 164 -30.27 9.90 8.94
CA SER A 164 -31.41 9.50 8.10
C SER A 164 -31.95 10.66 7.23
N TYR A 165 -31.64 11.89 7.61
CA TYR A 165 -32.09 13.10 6.96
C TYR A 165 -31.01 13.86 6.19
N LEU A 166 -29.73 13.57 6.47
CA LEU A 166 -28.58 14.16 5.80
C LEU A 166 -27.88 13.12 4.94
N SER A 167 -27.65 13.45 3.69
CA SER A 167 -26.89 12.58 2.77
C SER A 167 -25.41 12.41 3.17
N ASP A 168 -24.84 13.44 3.83
CA ASP A 168 -23.49 13.42 4.37
C ASP A 168 -23.44 14.19 5.69
N ILE A 169 -23.08 13.49 6.77
CA ILE A 169 -22.90 14.07 8.11
C ILE A 169 -21.75 15.09 8.16
N PHE A 170 -20.83 15.05 7.22
CA PHE A 170 -19.74 16.02 7.07
C PHE A 170 -20.05 17.14 6.06
N SER A 171 -21.28 17.25 5.58
CA SER A 171 -21.73 18.48 4.90
C SER A 171 -21.65 19.69 5.85
N LYS A 172 -21.70 20.90 5.31
CA LYS A 172 -21.72 22.12 6.16
C LYS A 172 -22.81 22.07 7.23
N THR A 173 -24.02 21.69 6.84
CA THR A 173 -25.14 21.50 7.78
C THR A 173 -24.84 20.40 8.80
N GLY A 174 -24.34 19.24 8.36
CA GLY A 174 -24.05 18.14 9.29
C GLY A 174 -22.96 18.49 10.30
N GLN A 175 -21.90 19.16 9.88
CA GLN A 175 -20.85 19.62 10.78
C GLN A 175 -21.37 20.67 11.78
N ALA A 176 -22.21 21.62 11.35
CA ALA A 176 -22.81 22.62 12.22
C ALA A 176 -23.73 21.95 13.30
N LEU A 177 -24.57 21.00 12.88
CA LEU A 177 -25.42 20.24 13.81
C LEU A 177 -24.60 19.38 14.79
N LEU A 178 -23.51 18.75 14.34
CA LEU A 178 -22.60 18.01 15.24
C LEU A 178 -21.93 18.95 16.25
N THR A 179 -21.61 20.18 15.85
CA THR A 179 -21.01 21.19 16.74
C THR A 179 -21.98 21.58 17.85
N LEU A 180 -23.28 21.75 17.58
CA LEU A 180 -24.28 21.97 18.61
C LEU A 180 -24.27 20.87 19.69
N PHE A 181 -24.11 19.61 19.30
CA PHE A 181 -24.00 18.49 20.25
C PHE A 181 -22.70 18.54 21.06
N ILE A 182 -21.57 18.86 20.43
CA ILE A 182 -20.27 18.92 21.11
C ILE A 182 -20.28 20.02 22.16
N ASP A 183 -20.81 21.19 21.81
CA ASP A 183 -20.81 22.37 22.66
C ASP A 183 -21.91 22.28 23.74
N GLY A 184 -22.83 21.32 23.61
CA GLY A 184 -23.94 21.14 24.58
C GLY A 184 -25.01 22.19 24.45
N GLU A 185 -25.13 22.82 23.31
CA GLU A 185 -26.12 23.83 22.99
C GLU A 185 -27.55 23.25 23.04
N VAL A 186 -28.51 24.13 23.30
CA VAL A 186 -29.93 23.75 23.33
C VAL A 186 -30.41 23.46 21.90
N ILE A 187 -31.00 22.28 21.70
CA ILE A 187 -31.59 21.90 20.41
C ILE A 187 -33.00 22.54 20.36
N ASN A 188 -33.09 23.67 19.67
CA ASN A 188 -34.33 24.40 19.42
C ASN A 188 -34.40 24.82 17.95
N GLU A 189 -35.52 25.44 17.56
CA GLU A 189 -35.79 25.81 16.16
C GLU A 189 -34.76 26.82 15.65
N ASP A 190 -34.42 27.84 16.42
CA ASP A 190 -33.49 28.92 16.05
C ASP A 190 -32.07 28.37 15.84
N ASN A 191 -31.57 27.55 16.79
CA ASN A 191 -30.22 26.98 16.69
C ASN A 191 -30.09 25.97 15.54
N VAL A 192 -31.10 25.13 15.33
CA VAL A 192 -31.09 24.15 14.23
C VAL A 192 -31.21 24.85 12.87
N GLU A 193 -32.08 25.89 12.77
CA GLU A 193 -32.23 26.66 11.53
C GLU A 193 -30.96 27.39 11.12
N SER A 194 -30.24 27.95 12.09
CA SER A 194 -28.94 28.60 11.85
C SER A 194 -27.86 27.66 11.30
N CYS A 195 -27.99 26.37 11.56
CA CYS A 195 -27.08 25.34 11.04
C CYS A 195 -27.37 24.91 9.60
N ILE A 196 -28.53 25.29 9.04
CA ILE A 196 -28.94 24.83 7.71
C ILE A 196 -28.23 25.62 6.62
N HIS A 197 -27.38 24.93 5.87
CA HIS A 197 -26.67 25.47 4.73
C HIS A 197 -27.15 24.80 3.43
N GLY A 198 -27.77 25.59 2.57
CA GLY A 198 -28.25 25.11 1.27
C GLY A 198 -29.58 24.34 1.37
N ARG A 199 -29.87 23.52 0.36
CA ARG A 199 -31.16 22.83 0.24
C ARG A 199 -31.08 21.46 0.93
N ILE A 200 -31.85 21.27 2.00
CA ILE A 200 -32.10 19.96 2.62
C ILE A 200 -33.56 19.55 2.42
N LYS A 201 -33.81 18.23 2.36
CA LYS A 201 -35.17 17.71 2.18
C LYS A 201 -35.98 17.71 3.48
N ALA A 202 -35.32 17.58 4.61
CA ALA A 202 -35.91 17.55 5.93
C ALA A 202 -36.34 18.97 6.38
N SER A 203 -37.47 19.06 7.06
CA SER A 203 -37.85 20.28 7.78
C SER A 203 -37.04 20.44 9.07
N THR A 204 -36.93 21.69 9.57
CA THR A 204 -36.30 21.99 10.88
C THR A 204 -36.89 21.14 12.00
N LYS A 205 -38.23 20.97 12.01
CA LYS A 205 -38.92 20.13 12.98
C LYS A 205 -38.46 18.66 12.92
N GLN A 206 -38.34 18.09 11.73
CA GLN A 206 -37.85 16.72 11.57
C GLN A 206 -36.40 16.55 12.03
N LEU A 207 -35.55 17.56 11.83
CA LEU A 207 -34.18 17.54 12.34
C LEU A 207 -34.15 17.59 13.87
N ILE A 208 -34.97 18.45 14.50
CA ILE A 208 -35.07 18.52 15.97
C ILE A 208 -35.49 17.16 16.53
N GLU A 209 -36.57 16.55 15.99
CA GLU A 209 -37.02 15.22 16.40
C GLU A 209 -35.93 14.16 16.24
N ALA A 210 -35.14 14.24 15.17
CA ALA A 210 -34.02 13.33 14.92
C ALA A 210 -32.83 13.55 15.87
N MET A 211 -32.80 14.69 16.56
CA MET A 211 -31.73 15.09 17.49
C MET A 211 -32.12 14.91 18.98
N GLU A 212 -33.30 14.39 19.30
CA GLU A 212 -33.80 14.24 20.70
C GLU A 212 -33.00 13.22 21.54
N GLY A 213 -32.02 12.53 20.97
CA GLY A 213 -31.16 11.60 21.70
C GLY A 213 -30.24 12.28 22.72
N LYS A 214 -29.62 11.47 23.60
CA LYS A 214 -28.72 11.96 24.65
C LYS A 214 -27.29 11.48 24.47
N LEU A 215 -26.38 12.41 24.22
CA LEU A 215 -24.93 12.15 24.21
C LEU A 215 -24.34 12.28 25.62
N SER A 216 -23.52 11.32 26.00
CA SER A 216 -22.68 11.44 27.20
C SER A 216 -21.52 12.41 26.94
N THR A 217 -20.82 12.82 28.00
CA THR A 217 -19.58 13.62 27.87
C THR A 217 -18.52 12.90 27.08
N VAL A 218 -18.43 11.58 27.20
CA VAL A 218 -17.52 10.75 26.43
C VAL A 218 -17.89 10.73 24.93
N ASP A 219 -19.19 10.61 24.61
CA ASP A 219 -19.64 10.63 23.21
C ASP A 219 -19.33 11.97 22.55
N ARG A 220 -19.56 13.10 23.26
CA ARG A 220 -19.20 14.44 22.73
C ARG A 220 -17.71 14.58 22.48
N PHE A 221 -16.89 14.12 23.42
CA PHE A 221 -15.44 14.10 23.25
C PHE A 221 -15.02 13.28 22.01
N LEU A 222 -15.54 12.05 21.87
CA LEU A 222 -15.23 11.19 20.73
C LEU A 222 -15.68 11.79 19.40
N ILE A 223 -16.86 12.40 19.32
CA ILE A 223 -17.32 13.08 18.10
C ILE A 223 -16.39 14.25 17.75
N LYS A 224 -15.98 15.05 18.74
CA LYS A 224 -15.04 16.15 18.54
C LYS A 224 -13.71 15.65 17.94
N GLU A 225 -13.11 14.64 18.55
CA GLU A 225 -11.85 14.05 18.05
C GLU A 225 -12.01 13.49 16.62
N CYS A 226 -13.11 12.79 16.34
CA CYS A 226 -13.43 12.31 15.00
C CYS A 226 -13.57 13.46 13.98
N MET A 227 -14.15 14.58 14.37
CA MET A 227 -14.27 15.75 13.49
C MET A 227 -12.91 16.38 13.17
N GLU A 228 -12.03 16.49 14.16
CA GLU A 228 -10.67 17.00 13.92
C GLU A 228 -9.86 16.04 13.04
N GLU A 229 -9.94 14.74 13.31
CA GLU A 229 -9.31 13.73 12.47
C GLU A 229 -9.84 13.79 11.03
N TYR A 230 -11.15 13.94 10.84
CA TYR A 230 -11.76 14.08 9.51
C TYR A 230 -11.21 15.30 8.77
N LYS A 231 -11.12 16.47 9.41
CA LYS A 231 -10.57 17.69 8.82
C LYS A 231 -9.13 17.47 8.33
N LEU A 232 -8.30 16.83 9.17
CA LEU A 232 -6.92 16.51 8.82
C LEU A 232 -6.84 15.55 7.62
N GLN A 233 -7.59 14.44 7.67
CA GLN A 233 -7.59 13.45 6.59
C GLN A 233 -8.15 14.05 5.28
N LYS A 234 -9.13 14.95 5.37
CA LYS A 234 -9.67 15.65 4.21
C LYS A 234 -8.62 16.56 3.57
N LYS A 235 -7.88 17.34 4.38
CA LYS A 235 -6.77 18.16 3.90
C LYS A 235 -5.72 17.31 3.18
N ILE A 236 -5.27 16.21 3.79
CA ILE A 236 -4.31 15.27 3.19
C ILE A 236 -4.85 14.72 1.85
N SER A 237 -6.14 14.37 1.79
CA SER A 237 -6.77 13.90 0.56
C SER A 237 -6.74 14.94 -0.57
N ASP A 238 -6.97 16.21 -0.24
CA ASP A 238 -6.97 17.31 -1.21
C ASP A 238 -5.54 17.62 -1.69
N GLU A 239 -4.55 17.61 -0.80
CA GLU A 239 -3.12 17.73 -1.13
C GLU A 239 -2.65 16.59 -2.02
N LEU A 240 -3.02 15.33 -1.71
CA LEU A 240 -2.69 14.16 -2.54
C LEU A 240 -3.33 14.23 -3.93
N ASN A 241 -4.56 14.73 -4.04
CA ASN A 241 -5.20 14.90 -5.35
C ASN A 241 -4.44 15.93 -6.20
N LYS A 242 -3.96 17.02 -5.58
CA LYS A 242 -3.15 18.04 -6.25
C LYS A 242 -1.83 17.43 -6.72
N GLU A 243 -1.10 16.78 -5.83
CA GLU A 243 0.19 16.14 -6.12
C GLU A 243 0.07 15.10 -7.23
N ILE A 244 -0.95 14.24 -7.19
CA ILE A 244 -1.19 13.24 -8.23
C ILE A 244 -1.44 13.90 -9.58
N ASN A 245 -2.24 14.98 -9.63
CA ASN A 245 -2.51 15.68 -10.89
C ASN A 245 -1.25 16.36 -11.44
N GLU A 246 -0.46 17.02 -10.59
CA GLU A 246 0.81 17.63 -10.98
C GLU A 246 1.79 16.57 -11.50
N TYR A 247 1.91 15.45 -10.78
CA TYR A 247 2.76 14.33 -11.18
C TYR A 247 2.36 13.72 -12.54
N ILE A 248 1.05 13.54 -12.79
CA ILE A 248 0.55 13.04 -14.08
C ILE A 248 0.89 14.03 -15.22
N LEU A 249 0.66 15.33 -15.02
CA LEU A 249 0.96 16.33 -16.03
C LEU A 249 2.47 16.41 -16.36
N GLU A 250 3.33 16.19 -15.36
CA GLU A 250 4.79 16.23 -15.56
C GLU A 250 5.33 14.99 -16.27
N HIS A 251 4.86 13.79 -15.87
CA HIS A 251 5.46 12.53 -16.33
C HIS A 251 4.64 11.80 -17.41
N PHE A 252 3.37 12.17 -17.61
CA PHE A 252 2.46 11.54 -18.59
C PHE A 252 1.67 12.60 -19.38
N PRO A 253 2.37 13.54 -20.07
CA PRO A 253 1.71 14.71 -20.69
C PRO A 253 0.81 14.39 -21.88
N GLU A 254 0.85 13.16 -22.42
CA GLU A 254 0.07 12.73 -23.59
C GLU A 254 -1.18 11.89 -23.21
N GLU A 255 -1.44 11.65 -21.92
CA GLU A 255 -2.62 10.96 -21.40
C GLU A 255 -3.58 11.93 -20.69
#